data_72744d5d17a5dbcacda2fb92b1075b2a
#
_entry.id   72744d5d17a5dbcacda2fb92b1075b2a
#
_cell.length_a   1.000
_cell.length_b   1.000
_cell.length_c   1.000
_cell.angle_alpha   90.00
_cell.angle_beta   90.00
_cell.angle_gamma   90.00
#
_symmetry.space_group_name_H-M   'P 1'
#
loop_
_entity.id
_entity.type
_entity.pdbx_description
1 polymer ?
#
loop_
_entity_poly.entity_id
_entity_poly.type
_entity_poly.pdbx_seq_one_letter_code
_entity_poly.pdbx_strand_id
1 'polypeptide(L)'
;MPKIFISEKEFEERIEKVRKELAKRKLAALYLTSPASIFYLTGFSYIMTERPAALVVPLKGKITFMGPLLERDHVPLKTKIIEEVKTYPEYPGEKHPIEYFADFLKEMKLHNKKIGTDNLAGAAGRWGYEGPPITEKLPKAKFILARDIVANMRMIKSDEEIALIRESAKWANLAHTLLQEYTAPGMWDVEVSITASYEASLMMRKALGPEYMPVWWGRFPASAGFRGQVGP
;
A
#
# COMPACT_ATOMS: atom_id res chain seq x y z
N MET A 1 -22.46 -13.16 -6.74
CA MET A 1 -22.38 -12.47 -5.44
C MET A 1 -22.13 -10.99 -5.68
N PRO A 2 -22.62 -10.08 -4.83
CA PRO A 2 -22.28 -8.66 -4.98
C PRO A 2 -20.76 -8.51 -4.83
N LYS A 3 -20.16 -7.69 -5.69
CA LYS A 3 -18.74 -7.35 -5.60
C LYS A 3 -18.51 -6.53 -4.31
N ILE A 4 -17.60 -6.98 -3.46
CA ILE A 4 -17.24 -6.30 -2.22
C ILE A 4 -15.92 -5.57 -2.48
N PHE A 5 -15.93 -4.25 -2.43
CA PHE A 5 -14.77 -3.39 -2.66
C PHE A 5 -14.96 -2.06 -1.93
N ILE A 6 -13.89 -1.33 -1.74
CA ILE A 6 -13.97 0.05 -1.26
C ILE A 6 -14.39 0.93 -2.44
N SER A 7 -15.45 1.69 -2.27
CA SER A 7 -16.01 2.55 -3.31
C SER A 7 -15.09 3.76 -3.61
N GLU A 8 -15.17 4.28 -4.83
CA GLU A 8 -14.49 5.52 -5.22
C GLU A 8 -14.90 6.68 -4.31
N LYS A 9 -16.18 6.74 -3.97
CA LYS A 9 -16.73 7.73 -3.03
C LYS A 9 -16.05 7.67 -1.66
N GLU A 10 -15.82 6.48 -1.11
CA GLU A 10 -15.13 6.36 0.18
C GLU A 10 -13.68 6.84 0.09
N PHE A 11 -12.97 6.56 -0.99
CA PHE A 11 -11.63 7.11 -1.19
C PHE A 11 -11.64 8.64 -1.30
N GLU A 12 -12.59 9.23 -2.03
CA GLU A 12 -12.77 10.68 -2.10
C GLU A 12 -13.02 11.28 -0.71
N GLU A 13 -13.90 10.68 0.09
CA GLU A 13 -14.16 11.11 1.46
C GLU A 13 -12.92 11.03 2.36
N ARG A 14 -12.08 10.01 2.17
CA ARG A 14 -10.79 9.89 2.89
C ARG A 14 -9.84 11.03 2.51
N ILE A 15 -9.75 11.37 1.24
CA ILE A 15 -8.95 12.51 0.77
C ILE A 15 -9.46 13.82 1.36
N GLU A 16 -10.77 14.03 1.40
CA GLU A 16 -11.34 15.23 2.02
C GLU A 16 -11.07 15.33 3.53
N LYS A 17 -11.10 14.20 4.25
CA LYS A 17 -10.68 14.15 5.66
C LYS A 17 -9.21 14.54 5.83
N VAL A 18 -8.32 14.07 4.96
CA VAL A 18 -6.90 14.47 4.94
C VAL A 18 -6.78 15.97 4.71
N ARG A 19 -7.46 16.54 3.69
CA ARG A 19 -7.43 17.97 3.39
C ARG A 19 -7.93 18.85 4.56
N LYS A 20 -8.95 18.40 5.28
CA LYS A 20 -9.43 19.07 6.51
C LYS A 20 -8.34 19.09 7.59
N GLU A 21 -7.65 17.99 7.81
CA GLU A 21 -6.54 17.93 8.78
C GLU A 21 -5.34 18.78 8.33
N LEU A 22 -5.03 18.82 7.03
CA LEU A 22 -4.00 19.70 6.50
C LEU A 22 -4.32 21.17 6.76
N ALA A 23 -5.56 21.60 6.50
CA ALA A 23 -6.02 22.97 6.77
C ALA A 23 -5.88 23.32 8.24
N LYS A 24 -6.37 22.46 9.13
CA LYS A 24 -6.30 22.61 10.60
C LYS A 24 -4.87 22.78 11.10
N ARG A 25 -3.93 22.00 10.55
CA ARG A 25 -2.50 22.00 10.93
C ARG A 25 -1.67 23.02 10.16
N LYS A 26 -2.28 23.78 9.24
CA LYS A 26 -1.60 24.74 8.35
C LYS A 26 -0.48 24.09 7.53
N LEU A 27 -0.75 22.88 7.01
CA LEU A 27 0.12 22.12 6.13
C LEU A 27 -0.31 22.33 4.67
N ALA A 28 0.64 22.51 3.76
CA ALA A 28 0.36 22.68 2.34
C ALA A 28 0.07 21.38 1.61
N ALA A 29 0.63 20.27 2.11
CA ALA A 29 0.44 18.93 1.56
C ALA A 29 0.73 17.86 2.61
N LEU A 30 0.27 16.63 2.32
CA LEU A 30 0.73 15.41 2.96
C LEU A 30 1.56 14.61 1.94
N TYR A 31 2.79 14.30 2.32
CA TYR A 31 3.74 13.49 1.54
C TYR A 31 3.88 12.13 2.22
N LEU A 32 3.46 11.07 1.56
CA LEU A 32 3.39 9.72 2.11
C LEU A 32 4.29 8.75 1.34
N THR A 33 5.01 7.93 2.06
CA THR A 33 5.88 6.88 1.53
C THR A 33 5.44 5.48 1.95
N SER A 34 4.54 5.35 2.93
CA SER A 34 4.02 4.06 3.39
C SER A 34 3.05 3.47 2.35
N PRO A 35 3.33 2.27 1.79
CA PRO A 35 2.42 1.60 0.86
C PRO A 35 1.03 1.38 1.46
N ALA A 36 0.95 1.07 2.75
CA ALA A 36 -0.33 0.87 3.42
C ALA A 36 -1.15 2.17 3.53
N SER A 37 -0.50 3.33 3.72
CA SER A 37 -1.17 4.63 3.75
C SER A 37 -1.59 5.06 2.34
N ILE A 38 -0.77 4.81 1.34
CA ILE A 38 -1.07 5.08 -0.08
C ILE A 38 -2.27 4.23 -0.51
N PHE A 39 -2.24 2.93 -0.25
CA PHE A 39 -3.35 2.02 -0.55
C PHE A 39 -4.64 2.45 0.14
N TYR A 40 -4.59 2.79 1.43
CA TYR A 40 -5.76 3.21 2.19
C TYR A 40 -6.43 4.45 1.60
N LEU A 41 -5.66 5.41 1.11
CA LEU A 41 -6.20 6.65 0.55
C LEU A 41 -6.64 6.54 -0.90
N THR A 42 -6.09 5.61 -1.67
CA THR A 42 -6.24 5.62 -3.14
C THR A 42 -6.69 4.31 -3.75
N GLY A 43 -6.65 3.21 -3.01
CA GLY A 43 -6.84 1.87 -3.56
C GLY A 43 -5.67 1.35 -4.41
N PHE A 44 -4.63 2.16 -4.60
CA PHE A 44 -3.45 1.76 -5.37
C PHE A 44 -2.46 0.99 -4.51
N SER A 45 -2.19 -0.25 -4.89
CA SER A 45 -1.16 -1.07 -4.26
C SER A 45 -0.02 -1.35 -5.23
N TYR A 46 1.20 -1.28 -4.71
CA TYR A 46 2.43 -1.61 -5.43
C TYR A 46 3.35 -2.43 -4.52
N ILE A 47 4.28 -3.13 -5.13
CA ILE A 47 5.29 -3.88 -4.38
C ILE A 47 6.43 -2.92 -4.03
N MET A 48 6.61 -2.68 -2.73
CA MET A 48 7.73 -1.89 -2.24
C MET A 48 9.03 -2.71 -2.38
N THR A 49 9.95 -2.15 -3.14
CA THR A 49 11.30 -2.70 -3.39
C THR A 49 12.34 -1.67 -2.97
N GLU A 50 13.49 -1.67 -3.62
CA GLU A 50 14.52 -0.62 -3.53
C GLU A 50 14.12 0.68 -4.24
N ARG A 51 13.07 0.64 -5.09
CA ARG A 51 12.59 1.78 -5.87
C ARG A 51 11.69 2.67 -5.02
N PRO A 52 12.10 3.89 -4.67
CA PRO A 52 11.27 4.81 -3.92
C PRO A 52 9.98 5.16 -4.63
N ALA A 53 8.90 5.24 -3.86
CA ALA A 53 7.63 5.76 -4.31
C ALA A 53 7.00 6.64 -3.22
N ALA A 54 6.22 7.63 -3.64
CA ALA A 54 5.52 8.52 -2.72
C ALA A 54 4.19 9.00 -3.30
N LEU A 55 3.26 9.33 -2.42
CA LEU A 55 2.00 10.01 -2.75
C LEU A 55 2.01 11.41 -2.15
N VAL A 56 1.63 12.40 -2.95
CA VAL A 56 1.41 13.76 -2.47
C VAL A 56 -0.08 14.08 -2.53
N VAL A 57 -0.66 14.37 -1.38
CA VAL A 57 -2.02 14.89 -1.27
C VAL A 57 -1.92 16.38 -0.91
N PRO A 58 -2.05 17.31 -1.85
CA PRO A 58 -1.99 18.73 -1.56
C PRO A 58 -3.28 19.21 -0.91
N LEU A 59 -3.19 20.30 -0.13
CA LEU A 59 -4.38 20.96 0.42
C LEU A 59 -5.34 21.41 -0.69
N LYS A 60 -4.78 21.85 -1.82
CA LYS A 60 -5.51 22.19 -3.05
C LYS A 60 -4.70 21.72 -4.24
N GLY A 61 -5.35 21.09 -5.22
CA GLY A 61 -4.73 20.61 -6.44
C GLY A 61 -4.77 19.10 -6.58
N LYS A 62 -4.05 18.57 -7.57
CA LYS A 62 -4.08 17.17 -7.98
C LYS A 62 -3.34 16.27 -7.00
N ILE A 63 -3.94 15.13 -6.71
CA ILE A 63 -3.29 14.05 -5.99
C ILE A 63 -2.26 13.42 -6.93
N THR A 64 -1.01 13.46 -6.54
CA THR A 64 0.12 13.10 -7.41
C THR A 64 0.86 11.89 -6.83
N PHE A 65 1.02 10.84 -7.61
CA PHE A 65 1.92 9.74 -7.30
C PHE A 65 3.28 10.01 -7.95
N MET A 66 4.34 9.74 -7.21
CA MET A 66 5.72 9.84 -7.67
C MET A 66 6.38 8.48 -7.51
N GLY A 67 6.96 7.94 -8.58
CA GLY A 67 7.52 6.59 -8.53
C GLY A 67 8.35 6.22 -9.76
N PRO A 68 8.79 4.97 -9.87
CA PRO A 68 9.53 4.49 -11.03
C PRO A 68 8.66 4.50 -12.29
N LEU A 69 9.31 4.56 -13.46
CA LEU A 69 8.65 4.58 -14.76
C LEU A 69 7.67 3.43 -14.97
N LEU A 70 7.96 2.29 -14.40
CA LEU A 70 7.12 1.09 -14.43
C LEU A 70 5.70 1.32 -13.89
N GLU A 71 5.51 2.27 -12.97
CA GLU A 71 4.20 2.56 -12.37
C GLU A 71 3.36 3.55 -13.20
N ARG A 72 3.92 4.15 -14.25
CA ARG A 72 3.25 5.17 -15.07
C ARG A 72 1.92 4.69 -15.64
N ASP A 73 1.91 3.49 -16.18
CA ASP A 73 0.74 2.90 -16.82
C ASP A 73 -0.08 2.01 -15.85
N HIS A 74 0.55 1.56 -14.78
CA HIS A 74 -0.09 0.74 -13.75
C HIS A 74 -1.06 1.55 -12.87
N VAL A 75 -0.67 2.75 -12.45
CA VAL A 75 -1.51 3.61 -11.59
C VAL A 75 -2.89 3.86 -12.18
N PRO A 76 -3.04 4.39 -13.42
CA PRO A 76 -4.35 4.71 -13.98
C PRO A 76 -5.23 3.48 -14.26
N LEU A 77 -4.64 2.28 -14.36
CA LEU A 77 -5.39 1.03 -14.47
C LEU A 77 -6.05 0.61 -13.15
N LYS A 78 -5.52 1.07 -12.01
CA LYS A 78 -5.93 0.63 -10.68
C LYS A 78 -6.79 1.63 -9.93
N THR A 79 -6.60 2.92 -10.16
CA THR A 79 -7.31 3.96 -9.41
C THR A 79 -7.50 5.23 -10.22
N LYS A 80 -8.61 5.94 -9.95
CA LYS A 80 -8.87 7.29 -10.48
C LYS A 80 -8.59 8.37 -9.45
N ILE A 81 -8.34 7.99 -8.20
CA ILE A 81 -8.06 8.95 -7.11
C ILE A 81 -6.72 9.64 -7.31
N ILE A 82 -5.76 8.96 -7.92
CA ILE A 82 -4.48 9.54 -8.31
C ILE A 82 -4.67 10.22 -9.67
N GLU A 83 -4.61 11.54 -9.67
CA GLU A 83 -4.92 12.39 -10.83
C GLU A 83 -3.67 12.70 -11.68
N GLU A 84 -2.49 12.53 -11.11
CA GLU A 84 -1.22 12.78 -11.79
C GLU A 84 -0.18 11.74 -11.36
N VAL A 85 0.62 11.28 -12.34
CA VAL A 85 1.74 10.36 -12.11
C VAL A 85 3.02 11.02 -12.62
N LYS A 86 3.98 11.23 -11.73
CA LYS A 86 5.32 11.73 -12.04
C LYS A 86 6.32 10.61 -11.86
N THR A 87 7.09 10.31 -12.89
CA THR A 87 8.00 9.17 -12.86
C THR A 87 9.45 9.60 -13.04
N TYR A 88 10.33 8.88 -12.39
CA TYR A 88 11.75 8.91 -12.66
C TYR A 88 12.15 7.72 -13.55
N PRO A 89 13.23 7.86 -14.36
CA PRO A 89 13.74 6.76 -15.19
C PRO A 89 14.23 5.60 -14.32
N GLU A 90 14.48 4.46 -14.95
CA GLU A 90 14.93 3.26 -14.22
C GLU A 90 16.19 3.50 -13.38
N TYR A 91 16.22 2.85 -12.26
CA TYR A 91 17.25 2.94 -11.24
C TYR A 91 18.24 1.74 -11.34
N PRO A 92 19.56 1.93 -11.16
CA PRO A 92 20.25 3.19 -10.93
C PRO A 92 20.41 4.03 -12.21
N GLY A 93 20.32 5.37 -12.05
CA GLY A 93 20.52 6.35 -13.09
C GLY A 93 21.53 7.42 -12.67
N GLU A 94 21.74 8.43 -13.50
CA GLU A 94 22.65 9.55 -13.19
C GLU A 94 22.22 10.33 -11.95
N LYS A 95 20.92 10.34 -11.67
CA LYS A 95 20.30 11.12 -10.60
C LYS A 95 19.52 10.20 -9.68
N HIS A 96 19.74 10.35 -8.38
CA HIS A 96 19.01 9.56 -7.39
C HIS A 96 17.49 9.86 -7.42
N PRO A 97 16.59 8.87 -7.26
CA PRO A 97 15.14 9.07 -7.28
C PRO A 97 14.62 10.20 -6.40
N ILE A 98 15.17 10.40 -5.22
CA ILE A 98 14.80 11.49 -4.30
C ILE A 98 15.07 12.88 -4.90
N GLU A 99 16.03 13.03 -5.78
CA GLU A 99 16.30 14.30 -6.46
C GLU A 99 15.20 14.61 -7.48
N TYR A 100 14.68 13.59 -8.17
CA TYR A 100 13.48 13.75 -9.00
C TYR A 100 12.27 14.13 -8.13
N PHE A 101 12.07 13.51 -6.98
CA PHE A 101 10.98 13.87 -6.06
C PHE A 101 11.10 15.32 -5.58
N ALA A 102 12.32 15.76 -5.29
CA ALA A 102 12.57 17.17 -4.94
C ALA A 102 12.19 18.13 -6.08
N ASP A 103 12.51 17.76 -7.32
CA ASP A 103 12.15 18.59 -8.49
C ASP A 103 10.64 18.57 -8.72
N PHE A 104 9.97 17.41 -8.60
CA PHE A 104 8.51 17.34 -8.69
C PHE A 104 7.81 18.19 -7.60
N LEU A 105 8.34 18.19 -6.38
CA LEU A 105 7.83 19.06 -5.31
C LEU A 105 8.09 20.55 -5.58
N LYS A 106 9.17 20.91 -6.29
CA LYS A 106 9.40 22.29 -6.75
C LYS A 106 8.37 22.70 -7.81
N GLU A 107 8.11 21.84 -8.79
CA GLU A 107 7.07 22.06 -9.81
C GLU A 107 5.69 22.25 -9.17
N MET A 108 5.38 21.47 -8.13
CA MET A 108 4.16 21.59 -7.32
C MET A 108 4.16 22.83 -6.41
N LYS A 109 5.21 23.68 -6.43
CA LYS A 109 5.38 24.87 -5.57
C LYS A 109 5.35 24.55 -4.07
N LEU A 110 5.83 23.38 -3.69
CA LEU A 110 5.90 22.91 -2.31
C LEU A 110 7.26 23.09 -1.65
N HIS A 111 8.30 23.46 -2.39
CA HIS A 111 9.71 23.53 -1.98
C HIS A 111 10.02 24.51 -0.83
N ASN A 112 9.10 25.36 -0.47
CA ASN A 112 9.24 26.34 0.64
C ASN A 112 8.02 26.31 1.59
N LYS A 113 7.28 25.21 1.60
CA LYS A 113 6.05 25.06 2.39
C LYS A 113 6.25 24.14 3.59
N LYS A 114 5.26 24.16 4.49
CA LYS A 114 5.12 23.14 5.53
C LYS A 114 4.44 21.92 4.92
N ILE A 115 5.08 20.76 4.99
CA ILE A 115 4.62 19.49 4.43
C ILE A 115 4.52 18.47 5.56
N GLY A 116 3.36 17.87 5.73
CA GLY A 116 3.21 16.69 6.59
C GLY A 116 3.82 15.48 5.92
N THR A 117 4.48 14.59 6.65
CA THR A 117 5.02 13.35 6.11
C THR A 117 4.91 12.20 7.12
N ASP A 118 4.85 10.98 6.62
CA ASP A 118 4.97 9.78 7.44
C ASP A 118 6.44 9.37 7.68
N ASN A 119 7.38 9.93 6.89
CA ASN A 119 8.81 9.60 6.98
C ASN A 119 9.69 10.78 6.58
N LEU A 120 10.55 11.25 7.49
CA LEU A 120 11.45 12.38 7.23
C LEU A 120 12.58 12.07 6.25
N ALA A 121 12.93 10.81 6.03
CA ALA A 121 13.83 10.42 4.94
C ALA A 121 13.21 10.68 3.56
N GLY A 122 11.86 10.68 3.48
CA GLY A 122 11.13 10.94 2.23
C GLY A 122 11.07 9.77 1.27
N ALA A 123 11.53 8.60 1.71
CA ALA A 123 11.39 7.34 1.01
C ALA A 123 11.35 6.18 2.00
N ALA A 124 10.77 5.07 1.57
CA ALA A 124 10.79 3.80 2.29
C ALA A 124 11.22 2.70 1.31
N GLY A 125 11.84 1.66 1.80
CA GLY A 125 12.24 0.48 1.04
C GLY A 125 12.05 -0.77 1.89
N ARG A 126 11.83 -1.92 1.25
CA ARG A 126 11.60 -3.19 1.93
C ARG A 126 12.79 -3.61 2.80
N TRP A 127 13.99 -3.27 2.38
CA TRP A 127 15.25 -3.60 3.06
C TRP A 127 15.92 -2.39 3.71
N GLY A 128 15.17 -1.31 3.94
CA GLY A 128 15.68 -0.03 4.38
C GLY A 128 15.93 0.92 3.21
N TYR A 129 16.04 2.19 3.54
CA TYR A 129 16.36 3.25 2.58
C TYR A 129 17.70 3.87 2.95
N GLU A 130 18.66 3.82 2.03
CA GLU A 130 20.03 4.29 2.25
C GLU A 130 20.39 5.54 1.41
N GLY A 131 19.41 6.12 0.72
CA GLY A 131 19.63 7.32 -0.09
C GLY A 131 19.60 8.63 0.72
N PRO A 132 19.83 9.77 0.06
CA PRO A 132 19.79 11.07 0.71
C PRO A 132 18.36 11.39 1.19
N PRO A 133 18.17 12.00 2.37
CA PRO A 133 16.84 12.39 2.83
C PRO A 133 16.27 13.53 1.99
N ILE A 134 14.95 13.53 1.77
CA ILE A 134 14.24 14.58 1.03
C ILE A 134 14.44 15.97 1.64
N THR A 135 14.64 16.03 2.95
CA THR A 135 14.89 17.27 3.70
C THR A 135 16.18 17.98 3.29
N GLU A 136 17.22 17.21 2.91
CA GLU A 136 18.47 17.79 2.38
C GLU A 136 18.30 18.34 0.96
N LYS A 137 17.47 17.68 0.14
CA LYS A 137 17.22 18.12 -1.24
C LYS A 137 16.26 19.30 -1.34
N LEU A 138 15.50 19.58 -0.27
CA LEU A 138 14.55 20.69 -0.14
C LEU A 138 14.74 21.45 1.18
N PRO A 139 15.88 22.13 1.39
CA PRO A 139 16.22 22.74 2.68
C PRO A 139 15.30 23.91 3.08
N LYS A 140 14.54 24.50 2.13
CA LYS A 140 13.55 25.54 2.40
C LYS A 140 12.17 25.00 2.75
N ALA A 141 11.89 23.73 2.51
CA ALA A 141 10.65 23.09 2.91
C ALA A 141 10.75 22.62 4.37
N LYS A 142 9.65 22.77 5.11
CA LYS A 142 9.57 22.28 6.48
C LYS A 142 8.77 20.98 6.53
N PHE A 143 9.44 19.84 6.57
CA PHE A 143 8.81 18.55 6.75
C PHE A 143 8.48 18.32 8.24
N ILE A 144 7.26 17.87 8.52
CA ILE A 144 6.74 17.63 9.86
C ILE A 144 6.13 16.25 9.91
N LEU A 145 6.51 15.43 10.88
CA LEU A 145 5.89 14.12 11.07
C LEU A 145 4.38 14.27 11.33
N ALA A 146 3.59 13.62 10.50
CA ALA A 146 2.13 13.67 10.47
C ALA A 146 1.51 12.30 10.14
N ARG A 147 2.21 11.21 10.48
CA ARG A 147 1.73 9.83 10.24
C ARG A 147 0.42 9.53 10.96
N ASP A 148 0.13 10.24 12.03
CA ASP A 148 -1.09 10.12 12.80
C ASP A 148 -2.35 10.49 12.00
N ILE A 149 -2.26 11.35 10.97
CA ILE A 149 -3.39 11.73 10.13
C ILE A 149 -4.03 10.47 9.52
N VAL A 150 -3.26 9.65 8.82
CA VAL A 150 -3.77 8.44 8.19
C VAL A 150 -3.93 7.31 9.20
N ALA A 151 -3.03 7.19 10.17
CA ALA A 151 -3.10 6.15 11.20
C ALA A 151 -4.41 6.21 11.98
N ASN A 152 -4.82 7.41 12.43
CA ASN A 152 -6.08 7.59 13.17
C ASN A 152 -7.31 7.27 12.31
N MET A 153 -7.29 7.62 11.03
CA MET A 153 -8.39 7.27 10.11
C MET A 153 -8.53 5.75 9.94
N ARG A 154 -7.42 5.02 9.91
CA ARG A 154 -7.39 3.56 9.77
C ARG A 154 -7.82 2.81 11.02
N MET A 155 -7.79 3.43 12.20
CA MET A 155 -8.20 2.78 13.45
C MET A 155 -9.70 2.43 13.47
N ILE A 156 -10.54 3.34 13.00
CA ILE A 156 -11.98 3.12 12.92
C ILE A 156 -12.33 2.68 11.50
N LYS A 157 -12.82 1.45 11.36
CA LYS A 157 -13.13 0.84 10.06
C LYS A 157 -14.48 1.33 9.54
N SER A 158 -14.57 1.56 8.24
CA SER A 158 -15.84 1.81 7.58
C SER A 158 -16.66 0.52 7.43
N ASP A 159 -17.93 0.65 7.06
CA ASP A 159 -18.78 -0.50 6.78
C ASP A 159 -18.26 -1.32 5.60
N GLU A 160 -17.71 -0.66 4.57
CA GLU A 160 -17.09 -1.33 3.41
C GLU A 160 -15.83 -2.10 3.83
N GLU A 161 -14.98 -1.52 4.69
CA GLU A 161 -13.81 -2.21 5.26
C GLU A 161 -14.22 -3.41 6.11
N ILE A 162 -15.26 -3.28 6.93
CA ILE A 162 -15.79 -4.39 7.74
C ILE A 162 -16.34 -5.51 6.86
N ALA A 163 -17.03 -5.18 5.77
CA ALA A 163 -17.53 -6.17 4.82
C ALA A 163 -16.38 -6.97 4.19
N LEU A 164 -15.30 -6.30 3.76
CA LEU A 164 -14.10 -6.94 3.22
C LEU A 164 -13.38 -7.81 4.27
N ILE A 165 -13.26 -7.33 5.51
CA ILE A 165 -12.65 -8.10 6.60
C ILE A 165 -13.45 -9.37 6.88
N ARG A 166 -14.79 -9.28 6.93
CA ARG A 166 -15.66 -10.44 7.14
C ARG A 166 -15.53 -11.47 6.01
N GLU A 167 -15.48 -11.00 4.78
CA GLU A 167 -15.29 -11.89 3.63
C GLU A 167 -13.91 -12.55 3.66
N SER A 168 -12.85 -11.78 3.92
CA SER A 168 -11.49 -12.32 4.08
C SER A 168 -11.41 -13.38 5.19
N ALA A 169 -12.10 -13.15 6.31
CA ALA A 169 -12.12 -14.10 7.42
C ALA A 169 -12.76 -15.46 7.04
N LYS A 170 -13.79 -15.49 6.20
CA LYS A 170 -14.39 -16.74 5.70
C LYS A 170 -13.37 -17.57 4.92
N TRP A 171 -12.62 -16.93 4.02
CA TRP A 171 -11.62 -17.61 3.20
C TRP A 171 -10.39 -18.04 4.00
N ALA A 172 -9.98 -17.24 4.98
CA ALA A 172 -8.95 -17.64 5.93
C ALA A 172 -9.38 -18.84 6.75
N ASN A 173 -10.63 -18.87 7.20
CA ASN A 173 -11.18 -20.02 7.93
C ASN A 173 -11.22 -21.29 7.07
N LEU A 174 -11.62 -21.18 5.79
CA LEU A 174 -11.56 -22.32 4.85
C LEU A 174 -10.12 -22.84 4.72
N ALA A 175 -9.13 -21.95 4.57
CA ALA A 175 -7.73 -22.36 4.47
C ALA A 175 -7.26 -23.09 5.74
N HIS A 176 -7.68 -22.64 6.93
CA HIS A 176 -7.40 -23.32 8.19
C HIS A 176 -8.08 -24.68 8.29
N THR A 177 -9.32 -24.82 7.84
CA THR A 177 -10.02 -26.10 7.80
C THR A 177 -9.28 -27.11 6.91
N LEU A 178 -8.89 -26.68 5.70
CA LEU A 178 -8.11 -27.55 4.80
C LEU A 178 -6.74 -27.93 5.38
N LEU A 179 -6.07 -27.01 6.11
CA LEU A 179 -4.83 -27.36 6.82
C LEU A 179 -5.07 -28.48 7.83
N GLN A 180 -6.15 -28.41 8.60
CA GLN A 180 -6.49 -29.45 9.58
C GLN A 180 -6.81 -30.79 8.90
N GLU A 181 -7.60 -30.75 7.82
CA GLU A 181 -8.00 -31.95 7.07
C GLU A 181 -6.80 -32.67 6.41
N TYR A 182 -5.82 -31.92 5.93
CA TYR A 182 -4.63 -32.48 5.28
C TYR A 182 -3.50 -32.83 6.26
N THR A 183 -3.61 -32.45 7.52
CA THR A 183 -2.57 -32.74 8.50
C THR A 183 -2.78 -34.18 9.06
N ALA A 184 -1.83 -35.06 8.78
CA ALA A 184 -1.80 -36.42 9.33
C ALA A 184 -0.39 -36.84 9.75
N PRO A 185 -0.24 -37.75 10.68
CA PRO A 185 1.08 -38.28 11.08
C PRO A 185 1.87 -38.77 9.87
N GLY A 186 3.14 -38.42 9.82
CA GLY A 186 4.06 -38.78 8.72
C GLY A 186 4.09 -37.81 7.53
N MET A 187 3.18 -36.84 7.44
CA MET A 187 3.20 -35.82 6.38
C MET A 187 4.21 -34.70 6.67
N TRP A 188 4.74 -34.10 5.63
CA TRP A 188 5.56 -32.91 5.75
C TRP A 188 4.71 -31.65 5.84
N ASP A 189 5.05 -30.72 6.73
CA ASP A 189 4.34 -29.45 6.92
C ASP A 189 4.28 -28.61 5.63
N VAL A 190 5.32 -28.67 4.81
CA VAL A 190 5.38 -27.97 3.53
C VAL A 190 4.39 -28.53 2.51
N GLU A 191 4.17 -29.83 2.47
CA GLU A 191 3.19 -30.47 1.59
C GLU A 191 1.77 -30.10 1.99
N VAL A 192 1.47 -30.17 3.28
CA VAL A 192 0.19 -29.73 3.85
C VAL A 192 -0.08 -28.27 3.52
N SER A 193 0.90 -27.38 3.76
CA SER A 193 0.78 -25.96 3.50
C SER A 193 0.54 -25.65 2.02
N ILE A 194 1.27 -26.28 1.12
CA ILE A 194 1.13 -26.07 -0.34
C ILE A 194 -0.26 -26.52 -0.78
N THR A 195 -0.67 -27.74 -0.40
CA THR A 195 -1.95 -28.33 -0.83
C THR A 195 -3.13 -27.50 -0.34
N ALA A 196 -3.19 -27.21 0.95
CA ALA A 196 -4.26 -26.40 1.54
C ALA A 196 -4.33 -24.98 0.94
N SER A 197 -3.17 -24.33 0.77
CA SER A 197 -3.12 -22.98 0.19
C SER A 197 -3.57 -22.95 -1.27
N TYR A 198 -3.18 -23.95 -2.04
CA TYR A 198 -3.54 -24.05 -3.46
C TYR A 198 -5.06 -24.26 -3.60
N GLU A 199 -5.62 -25.22 -2.89
CA GLU A 199 -7.05 -25.52 -2.95
C GLU A 199 -7.91 -24.37 -2.46
N ALA A 200 -7.61 -23.79 -1.29
CA ALA A 200 -8.31 -22.61 -0.78
C ALA A 200 -8.28 -21.45 -1.78
N SER A 201 -7.14 -21.23 -2.44
CA SER A 201 -6.99 -20.15 -3.45
C SER A 201 -7.87 -20.41 -4.68
N LEU A 202 -7.93 -21.64 -5.17
CA LEU A 202 -8.79 -22.02 -6.30
C LEU A 202 -10.28 -21.90 -5.94
N MET A 203 -10.67 -22.36 -4.75
CA MET A 203 -12.04 -22.26 -4.27
C MET A 203 -12.48 -20.80 -4.13
N MET A 204 -11.66 -19.94 -3.54
CA MET A 204 -11.91 -18.51 -3.43
C MET A 204 -12.08 -17.88 -4.80
N ARG A 205 -11.13 -18.11 -5.71
CA ARG A 205 -11.17 -17.56 -7.07
C ARG A 205 -12.41 -18.01 -7.84
N LYS A 206 -12.80 -19.27 -7.71
CA LYS A 206 -14.02 -19.82 -8.34
C LYS A 206 -15.30 -19.15 -7.81
N ALA A 207 -15.34 -18.84 -6.52
CA ALA A 207 -16.50 -18.26 -5.86
C ALA A 207 -16.60 -16.74 -6.07
N LEU A 208 -15.49 -16.01 -5.99
CA LEU A 208 -15.49 -14.55 -6.00
C LEU A 208 -15.20 -13.93 -7.38
N GLY A 209 -14.46 -14.65 -8.23
CA GLY A 209 -14.06 -14.15 -9.56
C GLY A 209 -12.56 -13.84 -9.65
N PRO A 210 -12.07 -13.51 -10.87
CA PRO A 210 -10.64 -13.36 -11.15
C PRO A 210 -10.01 -12.09 -10.56
N GLU A 211 -10.80 -11.11 -10.18
CA GLU A 211 -10.35 -9.86 -9.55
C GLU A 211 -9.99 -10.01 -8.07
N TYR A 212 -10.42 -11.10 -7.43
CA TYR A 212 -10.05 -11.42 -6.06
C TYR A 212 -8.91 -12.43 -6.04
N MET A 213 -7.89 -12.14 -5.27
CA MET A 213 -6.79 -13.06 -5.07
C MET A 213 -6.29 -13.02 -3.63
N PRO A 214 -5.76 -14.14 -3.12
CA PRO A 214 -5.12 -14.18 -1.82
C PRO A 214 -3.88 -13.27 -1.81
N VAL A 215 -3.54 -12.75 -0.65
CA VAL A 215 -2.27 -12.06 -0.42
C VAL A 215 -1.10 -13.03 -0.67
N TRP A 216 0.10 -12.51 -0.95
CA TRP A 216 1.31 -13.31 -1.17
C TRP A 216 1.27 -14.19 -2.43
N TRP A 217 1.49 -13.54 -3.58
CA TRP A 217 1.70 -14.23 -4.87
C TRP A 217 0.53 -15.11 -5.31
N GLY A 218 -0.71 -14.70 -4.96
CA GLY A 218 -1.91 -15.37 -5.41
C GLY A 218 -2.24 -16.66 -4.67
N ARG A 219 -1.72 -16.87 -3.46
CA ARG A 219 -2.07 -17.99 -2.57
C ARG A 219 -2.24 -17.55 -1.12
N PHE A 220 -2.98 -18.30 -0.35
CA PHE A 220 -3.06 -18.09 1.08
C PHE A 220 -1.70 -18.40 1.73
N PRO A 221 -1.21 -17.53 2.61
CA PRO A 221 -0.05 -17.84 3.42
C PRO A 221 -0.48 -18.84 4.52
N ALA A 222 -0.44 -20.10 4.20
CA ALA A 222 -0.69 -21.16 5.17
C ALA A 222 0.65 -21.77 5.60
N SER A 223 0.81 -21.98 6.87
CA SER A 223 1.98 -22.63 7.45
C SER A 223 1.53 -23.54 8.59
N ALA A 224 1.98 -24.77 8.56
CA ALA A 224 1.76 -25.71 9.63
C ALA A 224 2.78 -25.56 10.80
N GLY A 225 3.54 -24.48 10.82
CA GLY A 225 4.52 -24.20 11.86
C GLY A 225 5.97 -24.29 11.40
N PHE A 226 6.86 -24.79 12.23
CA PHE A 226 8.26 -24.96 11.88
C PHE A 226 8.43 -26.04 10.83
N ARG A 227 9.43 -25.88 9.94
CA ARG A 227 9.75 -26.86 8.92
C ARG A 227 10.05 -28.21 9.56
N GLY A 228 9.33 -29.23 9.16
CA GLY A 228 9.50 -30.58 9.68
C GLY A 228 8.32 -31.48 9.38
N GLN A 229 8.49 -32.73 9.69
CA GLN A 229 7.42 -33.72 9.57
C GLN A 229 6.42 -33.55 10.73
N VAL A 230 5.14 -33.69 10.41
CA VAL A 230 4.10 -33.72 11.44
C VAL A 230 4.33 -34.99 12.30
N GLY A 231 4.45 -34.80 13.60
CA GLY A 231 4.65 -35.90 14.53
C GLY A 231 3.50 -36.90 14.56
N PRO A 232 3.70 -38.06 15.18
CA PRO A 232 2.65 -39.06 15.33
C PRO A 232 1.49 -38.59 16.19
#